data_f10af5511b5d32192a169e58851a14d3
#
_entry.id   f10af5511b5d32192a169e58851a14d3
#
_cell.length_a   1.000
_cell.length_b   1.000
_cell.length_c   1.000
_cell.angle_alpha   90.00
_cell.angle_beta   90.00
_cell.angle_gamma   90.00
#
_symmetry.space_group_name_H-M   'P 1'
#
loop_
_entity.id
_entity.type
_entity.pdbx_description
1 polymer ?
#
loop_
_entity_poly.entity_id
_entity_poly.type
_entity_poly.pdbx_seq_one_letter_code
_entity_poly.pdbx_strand_id
1 'polypeptide(L)'
;MNHIYKKVWNRARCCFVAVSEAMTSAGQTCGKAAVITAAVTLIPSCVFATTVDGETNWNNIAFSFHDNGSSMIHSDYVINGSLTVPDRGSGWTFIAFDCSHGDTGRPIQSLTVRDNMTIDNPTIFILAGHGSGRGGSNGTLSVGGNLNVNGSLYFAGDRGGETGSVQVNGVLKVGQSGTLGDSVYGNASPNISLSANVLDTSGNVDFKTGSGTVNFGRVIVRGGSYVESSAVPMTISQGLELLGGTYVNLNPIVVGQNVGNYLVLGGGQFSNSPTITVKNNGSLSVTGGSYSFSTLTKENGTLTNAGTLSVSNFNQSNGTASNSGNLTLGNANLYGSLANTGTLSLTGNVTTRGNLTSTGTLNNRGNWTETAHYAISGSLNNSGSVNFQNGFEFAANGRLNSSGTLQTNNAANIFDSLGRQGQTALSTVSLQAALPEEAKTSLTDLFRHYVPGTVAQSLIDHATFTGGKVIVTGVNLTTTQRDDLVQAFKAKFGSQTALEFQGTIAGVSHDDKLNTQKVNELY
;
A
#
# COMPACT_ATOMS: atom_id res chain seq x y z
N MET A 1 -65.57 13.47 6.55
CA MET A 1 -65.20 14.56 5.66
C MET A 1 -63.76 14.39 5.19
N ASN A 2 -63.56 14.11 3.92
CA ASN A 2 -62.19 13.99 3.37
C ASN A 2 -61.61 15.42 3.25
N HIS A 3 -60.57 15.69 4.03
CA HIS A 3 -59.81 16.93 3.87
C HIS A 3 -58.90 16.81 2.65
N ILE A 4 -59.23 17.53 1.58
CA ILE A 4 -58.41 17.64 0.37
C ILE A 4 -57.40 18.75 0.61
N TYR A 5 -56.09 18.41 0.51
CA TYR A 5 -55.00 19.37 0.60
C TYR A 5 -54.41 19.62 -0.78
N LYS A 6 -54.18 20.88 -1.15
CA LYS A 6 -53.49 21.28 -2.35
C LYS A 6 -52.08 21.73 -2.04
N LYS A 7 -51.11 21.23 -2.84
CA LYS A 7 -49.72 21.73 -2.75
C LYS A 7 -49.62 23.07 -3.49
N VAL A 8 -49.21 24.11 -2.77
CA VAL A 8 -48.98 25.44 -3.32
C VAL A 8 -47.53 25.81 -3.16
N TRP A 9 -46.92 26.27 -4.24
CA TRP A 9 -45.51 26.75 -4.18
C TRP A 9 -45.44 28.05 -3.45
N ASN A 10 -44.72 28.09 -2.36
CA ASN A 10 -44.47 29.32 -1.60
C ASN A 10 -43.15 29.94 -2.05
N ARG A 11 -43.22 31.03 -2.82
CA ARG A 11 -42.03 31.74 -3.35
C ARG A 11 -41.11 32.28 -2.26
N ALA A 12 -41.65 32.70 -1.11
CA ALA A 12 -40.86 33.22 -0.01
C ALA A 12 -40.10 32.12 0.74
N ARG A 13 -40.51 30.85 0.63
CA ARG A 13 -39.92 29.72 1.32
C ARG A 13 -39.26 28.71 0.38
N CYS A 14 -39.34 28.93 -0.93
CA CYS A 14 -38.84 27.99 -1.96
C CYS A 14 -39.24 26.52 -1.73
N CYS A 15 -40.44 26.28 -1.20
CA CYS A 15 -40.95 24.93 -0.96
C CYS A 15 -42.45 24.81 -1.28
N PHE A 16 -42.91 23.58 -1.50
CA PHE A 16 -44.33 23.29 -1.59
C PHE A 16 -44.94 23.19 -0.19
N VAL A 17 -45.96 23.94 0.10
CA VAL A 17 -46.76 23.83 1.33
C VAL A 17 -48.11 23.21 1.03
N ALA A 18 -48.56 22.30 1.88
CA ALA A 18 -49.90 21.76 1.83
C ALA A 18 -50.88 22.74 2.48
N VAL A 19 -51.81 23.27 1.71
CA VAL A 19 -52.89 24.13 2.23
C VAL A 19 -54.20 23.41 2.05
N SER A 20 -55.11 23.55 3.01
CA SER A 20 -56.45 23.02 2.87
C SER A 20 -57.23 23.86 1.84
N GLU A 21 -58.09 23.26 1.06
CA GLU A 21 -58.94 23.97 0.07
C GLU A 21 -59.84 25.02 0.77
N ALA A 22 -60.20 24.79 2.02
CA ALA A 22 -60.98 25.74 2.80
C ALA A 22 -60.22 27.06 3.06
N MET A 23 -58.88 27.03 3.09
CA MET A 23 -58.09 28.28 3.25
C MET A 23 -57.91 29.08 1.98
N THR A 24 -58.00 28.43 0.82
CA THR A 24 -57.91 29.15 -0.48
C THR A 24 -59.18 29.89 -0.85
N SER A 25 -60.36 29.46 -0.38
CA SER A 25 -61.61 30.15 -0.60
C SER A 25 -61.89 31.24 0.44
N ALA A 26 -61.29 31.14 1.66
CA ALA A 26 -61.47 32.16 2.69
C ALA A 26 -60.58 33.42 2.48
N GLY A 27 -59.57 33.34 1.59
CA GLY A 27 -58.63 34.44 1.34
C GLY A 27 -59.21 35.63 0.60
N GLN A 28 -60.47 35.60 0.17
CA GLN A 28 -61.11 36.71 -0.58
C GLN A 28 -62.15 37.52 0.21
N THR A 29 -62.59 37.06 1.39
CA THR A 29 -63.71 37.73 2.06
C THR A 29 -63.65 37.88 3.57
N CYS A 30 -62.61 37.47 4.27
CA CYS A 30 -62.49 37.68 5.70
C CYS A 30 -61.44 38.74 6.05
N GLY A 31 -61.89 39.75 6.82
CA GLY A 31 -61.06 40.86 7.27
C GLY A 31 -59.78 40.42 8.04
N LYS A 32 -58.75 41.16 7.82
CA LYS A 32 -57.35 40.91 8.24
C LYS A 32 -57.11 40.63 9.73
N ALA A 33 -58.09 40.72 10.60
CA ALA A 33 -57.90 40.58 12.06
C ALA A 33 -58.07 39.16 12.61
N ALA A 34 -58.83 38.28 11.97
CA ALA A 34 -59.10 36.93 12.52
C ALA A 34 -58.09 35.85 12.11
N VAL A 35 -57.29 36.09 11.05
CA VAL A 35 -56.31 35.13 10.57
C VAL A 35 -54.96 35.26 11.27
N ILE A 36 -54.65 36.41 11.82
CA ILE A 36 -53.36 36.70 12.49
C ILE A 36 -53.29 36.01 13.85
N THR A 37 -54.38 35.89 14.61
CA THR A 37 -54.35 35.34 15.97
C THR A 37 -54.26 33.82 16.02
N ALA A 38 -54.74 33.11 15.05
CA ALA A 38 -54.62 31.64 14.99
C ALA A 38 -53.30 31.15 14.38
N ALA A 39 -52.64 32.00 13.57
CA ALA A 39 -51.34 31.65 12.99
C ALA A 39 -50.12 31.91 13.88
N VAL A 40 -50.30 32.79 14.90
CA VAL A 40 -49.21 33.17 15.79
C VAL A 40 -48.96 32.15 16.90
N THR A 41 -49.93 31.28 17.23
CA THR A 41 -49.81 30.30 18.32
C THR A 41 -49.29 28.92 17.87
N LEU A 42 -49.03 28.71 16.58
CA LEU A 42 -48.55 27.43 16.02
C LEU A 42 -47.33 27.56 15.12
N ILE A 43 -46.61 28.66 15.17
CA ILE A 43 -45.29 28.73 14.54
C ILE A 43 -44.29 28.33 15.61
N PRO A 44 -43.75 27.06 15.59
CA PRO A 44 -42.47 26.86 16.22
C PRO A 44 -41.57 27.91 15.59
N SER A 45 -40.83 28.65 16.38
CA SER A 45 -39.89 29.70 15.97
C SER A 45 -39.06 29.16 14.80
N CYS A 46 -39.55 29.39 13.56
CA CYS A 46 -38.78 29.11 12.37
C CYS A 46 -37.65 30.12 12.37
N VAL A 47 -36.50 29.69 12.79
CA VAL A 47 -35.26 30.43 12.60
C VAL A 47 -35.03 30.46 11.09
N PHE A 48 -35.26 31.61 10.51
CA PHE A 48 -34.95 31.78 9.09
C PHE A 48 -33.43 31.88 8.98
N ALA A 49 -32.84 30.98 8.19
CA ALA A 49 -31.45 31.11 7.81
C ALA A 49 -31.23 32.45 7.11
N THR A 50 -30.22 33.19 7.51
CA THR A 50 -29.81 34.40 6.78
C THR A 50 -29.21 33.95 5.45
N THR A 51 -29.79 34.44 4.36
CA THR A 51 -29.35 34.08 3.01
C THR A 51 -28.60 35.23 2.37
N VAL A 52 -27.43 34.96 1.82
CA VAL A 52 -26.62 35.86 1.01
C VAL A 52 -26.54 35.31 -0.39
N ASP A 53 -26.94 36.11 -1.38
CA ASP A 53 -26.95 35.68 -2.77
C ASP A 53 -25.65 36.09 -3.51
N GLY A 54 -25.16 35.18 -4.35
CA GLY A 54 -23.99 35.38 -5.20
C GLY A 54 -22.65 35.15 -4.48
N GLU A 55 -21.58 35.49 -5.19
CA GLU A 55 -20.22 35.40 -4.63
C GLU A 55 -20.03 36.46 -3.56
N THR A 56 -19.45 36.10 -2.43
CA THR A 56 -19.24 37.02 -1.32
C THR A 56 -17.88 36.83 -0.66
N ASN A 57 -17.46 37.88 0.00
CA ASN A 57 -16.26 37.93 0.81
C ASN A 57 -16.65 37.92 2.28
N TRP A 58 -15.90 37.23 3.13
CA TRP A 58 -16.13 37.16 4.57
C TRP A 58 -16.28 38.54 5.24
N ASN A 59 -15.54 39.54 4.77
CA ASN A 59 -15.64 40.90 5.27
C ASN A 59 -16.97 41.61 4.97
N ASN A 60 -17.71 41.15 3.99
CA ASN A 60 -18.98 41.73 3.55
C ASN A 60 -20.19 41.06 4.21
N ILE A 61 -19.96 39.96 4.95
CA ILE A 61 -21.03 39.29 5.68
C ILE A 61 -21.20 39.99 7.03
N ALA A 62 -22.37 40.59 7.25
CA ALA A 62 -22.69 41.23 8.49
C ALA A 62 -22.98 40.18 9.58
N PHE A 63 -21.94 39.75 10.26
CA PHE A 63 -22.06 39.01 11.51
C PHE A 63 -22.17 39.99 12.65
N SER A 64 -22.93 39.69 13.71
CA SER A 64 -22.88 40.45 14.92
C SER A 64 -21.51 40.29 15.60
N PHE A 65 -20.80 41.39 15.75
CA PHE A 65 -19.46 41.42 16.36
C PHE A 65 -19.54 41.35 17.88
N HIS A 66 -18.70 40.54 18.48
CA HIS A 66 -18.31 40.64 19.86
C HIS A 66 -16.94 41.34 20.00
N ASP A 67 -16.68 41.99 21.12
CA ASP A 67 -15.66 43.01 21.41
C ASP A 67 -14.20 42.78 21.05
N ASN A 68 -13.82 41.68 20.42
CA ASN A 68 -12.43 41.34 20.06
C ASN A 68 -12.20 41.02 18.58
N GLY A 69 -13.06 41.46 17.68
CA GLY A 69 -12.86 41.22 16.23
C GLY A 69 -13.18 39.82 15.75
N SER A 70 -13.75 38.97 16.58
CA SER A 70 -14.26 37.66 16.18
C SER A 70 -15.67 37.76 15.64
N SER A 71 -15.92 37.23 14.45
CA SER A 71 -17.27 37.13 13.87
C SER A 71 -17.93 35.86 14.38
N MET A 72 -19.09 36.02 15.05
CA MET A 72 -19.86 34.92 15.60
C MET A 72 -21.09 34.61 14.76
N ILE A 73 -21.38 33.36 14.55
CA ILE A 73 -22.57 32.89 13.85
C ILE A 73 -23.64 32.57 14.89
N HIS A 74 -24.68 33.42 14.96
CA HIS A 74 -25.78 33.26 15.90
C HIS A 74 -27.01 32.55 15.32
N SER A 75 -27.02 32.31 14.01
CA SER A 75 -28.12 31.68 13.32
C SER A 75 -27.59 30.90 12.12
N ASP A 76 -28.44 30.14 11.46
CA ASP A 76 -28.07 29.48 10.23
C ASP A 76 -27.84 30.52 9.11
N TYR A 77 -26.69 30.38 8.42
CA TYR A 77 -26.34 31.18 7.25
C TYR A 77 -26.25 30.33 6.01
N VAL A 78 -26.79 30.83 4.92
CA VAL A 78 -26.71 30.19 3.61
C VAL A 78 -26.14 31.17 2.60
N ILE A 79 -24.97 30.86 2.06
CA ILE A 79 -24.37 31.57 0.93
C ILE A 79 -24.79 30.84 -0.35
N ASN A 80 -25.56 31.50 -1.21
CA ASN A 80 -26.03 30.93 -2.48
C ASN A 80 -25.01 31.02 -3.61
N GLY A 81 -23.75 31.26 -3.31
CA GLY A 81 -22.62 31.35 -4.20
C GLY A 81 -21.35 30.87 -3.51
N SER A 82 -20.22 31.41 -3.92
CA SER A 82 -18.90 31.11 -3.33
C SER A 82 -18.58 32.08 -2.21
N LEU A 83 -17.80 31.61 -1.22
CA LEU A 83 -17.33 32.39 -0.10
C LEU A 83 -15.80 32.45 -0.08
N THR A 84 -15.23 33.64 0.02
CA THR A 84 -13.80 33.83 0.20
C THR A 84 -13.50 34.41 1.58
N VAL A 85 -12.60 33.79 2.33
CA VAL A 85 -11.95 34.35 3.53
C VAL A 85 -10.60 34.91 3.07
N PRO A 86 -10.51 36.24 2.82
CA PRO A 86 -9.35 36.82 2.17
C PRO A 86 -8.16 36.92 3.13
N ASP A 87 -6.96 36.93 2.58
CA ASP A 87 -5.75 37.24 3.33
C ASP A 87 -5.81 38.72 3.85
N ARG A 88 -5.61 38.90 5.14
CA ARG A 88 -5.60 40.22 5.82
C ARG A 88 -4.17 40.68 6.10
N GLY A 89 -3.16 39.95 5.66
CA GLY A 89 -1.73 40.27 5.87
C GLY A 89 -1.25 40.06 7.30
N SER A 90 -2.09 40.16 8.30
CA SER A 90 -1.77 39.84 9.70
C SER A 90 -3.03 39.55 10.51
N GLY A 91 -2.92 38.61 11.44
CA GLY A 91 -4.01 38.22 12.33
C GLY A 91 -4.83 37.03 11.84
N TRP A 92 -5.62 36.50 12.74
CA TRP A 92 -6.46 35.32 12.53
C TRP A 92 -7.87 35.73 12.16
N THR A 93 -8.52 34.96 11.30
CA THR A 93 -9.96 34.99 11.12
C THR A 93 -10.59 33.88 11.95
N PHE A 94 -11.65 34.22 12.70
CA PHE A 94 -12.38 33.24 13.49
C PHE A 94 -13.76 33.01 12.87
N ILE A 95 -14.09 31.77 12.61
CA ILE A 95 -15.44 31.32 12.29
C ILE A 95 -15.95 30.63 13.55
N ALA A 96 -16.66 31.36 14.37
CA ALA A 96 -17.14 30.90 15.66
C ALA A 96 -18.67 30.73 15.65
N PHE A 97 -19.13 29.65 16.28
CA PHE A 97 -20.54 29.40 16.52
C PHE A 97 -20.87 29.75 17.98
N ASP A 98 -21.77 30.68 18.18
CA ASP A 98 -22.07 31.23 19.51
C ASP A 98 -23.15 30.46 20.26
N CYS A 99 -22.86 30.19 21.53
CA CYS A 99 -23.79 29.61 22.49
C CYS A 99 -23.99 30.45 23.72
N SER A 100 -23.45 31.67 23.78
CA SER A 100 -23.28 32.41 25.04
C SER A 100 -24.50 33.18 25.54
N HIS A 101 -25.54 33.35 24.75
CA HIS A 101 -26.69 34.16 25.12
C HIS A 101 -27.93 33.32 25.42
N GLY A 102 -27.92 32.60 26.55
CA GLY A 102 -29.13 32.25 27.31
C GLY A 102 -30.22 31.42 26.63
N ASP A 103 -30.16 31.21 25.34
CA ASP A 103 -31.14 30.45 24.58
C ASP A 103 -30.87 28.95 24.64
N THR A 104 -31.40 28.33 25.66
CA THR A 104 -31.29 26.92 25.98
C THR A 104 -31.96 25.97 24.95
N GLY A 105 -32.31 26.50 23.76
CA GLY A 105 -33.14 25.74 22.81
C GLY A 105 -32.57 25.54 21.39
N ARG A 106 -31.37 26.01 21.05
CA ARG A 106 -30.83 25.87 19.69
C ARG A 106 -29.58 25.01 19.65
N PRO A 107 -29.74 23.73 19.37
CA PRO A 107 -28.62 22.82 19.44
C PRO A 107 -27.64 22.86 18.24
N ILE A 108 -27.97 23.53 17.12
CA ILE A 108 -27.19 23.49 15.90
C ILE A 108 -27.17 24.85 15.23
N GLN A 109 -25.96 25.34 14.92
CA GLN A 109 -25.75 26.53 14.10
C GLN A 109 -24.95 26.10 12.86
N SER A 110 -25.29 26.65 11.70
CA SER A 110 -24.70 26.22 10.46
C SER A 110 -24.30 27.39 9.55
N LEU A 111 -23.18 27.16 8.84
CA LEU A 111 -22.77 27.94 7.69
C LEU A 111 -22.78 27.04 6.47
N THR A 112 -23.67 27.31 5.54
CA THR A 112 -23.77 26.57 4.28
C THR A 112 -23.30 27.44 3.13
N VAL A 113 -22.26 27.02 2.44
CA VAL A 113 -21.76 27.61 1.20
C VAL A 113 -22.13 26.66 0.05
N ARG A 114 -22.98 27.10 -0.87
CA ARG A 114 -23.53 26.20 -1.92
C ARG A 114 -22.52 25.85 -2.99
N ASP A 115 -21.62 26.79 -3.30
CA ASP A 115 -20.58 26.59 -4.29
C ASP A 115 -19.22 26.37 -3.63
N ASN A 116 -18.18 27.08 -4.01
CA ASN A 116 -16.85 26.89 -3.50
C ASN A 116 -16.55 27.81 -2.28
N MET A 117 -15.69 27.35 -1.40
CA MET A 117 -15.13 28.16 -0.35
C MET A 117 -13.60 28.23 -0.48
N THR A 118 -13.05 29.43 -0.31
CA THR A 118 -11.59 29.65 -0.34
C THR A 118 -11.16 30.33 0.95
N ILE A 119 -10.13 29.82 1.59
CA ILE A 119 -9.52 30.33 2.80
C ILE A 119 -8.09 30.72 2.48
N ASP A 120 -7.83 32.03 2.36
CA ASP A 120 -6.50 32.57 2.07
C ASP A 120 -5.78 33.07 3.33
N ASN A 121 -6.52 33.31 4.41
CA ASN A 121 -5.98 33.77 5.69
C ASN A 121 -5.85 32.64 6.70
N PRO A 122 -4.94 32.73 7.69
CA PRO A 122 -5.01 31.87 8.86
C PRO A 122 -6.38 31.95 9.52
N THR A 123 -7.11 30.86 9.51
CA THR A 123 -8.49 30.80 9.98
C THR A 123 -8.62 29.76 11.09
N ILE A 124 -9.23 30.15 12.18
CA ILE A 124 -9.59 29.22 13.26
C ILE A 124 -11.10 28.99 13.17
N PHE A 125 -11.45 27.70 12.95
CA PHE A 125 -12.82 27.26 13.05
C PHE A 125 -13.11 26.85 14.49
N ILE A 126 -13.72 27.73 15.24
CA ILE A 126 -14.07 27.48 16.63
C ILE A 126 -15.39 26.70 16.66
N LEU A 127 -15.35 25.55 17.27
CA LEU A 127 -16.47 24.60 17.31
C LEU A 127 -17.43 24.87 18.47
N ALA A 128 -17.07 25.79 19.36
CA ALA A 128 -17.85 26.11 20.54
C ALA A 128 -17.84 27.58 20.92
N GLY A 129 -18.90 27.96 21.58
CA GLY A 129 -19.11 29.31 22.03
C GLY A 129 -18.05 29.82 23.00
N HIS A 130 -17.51 30.96 22.68
CA HIS A 130 -16.71 31.78 23.57
C HIS A 130 -17.66 32.46 24.55
N GLY A 131 -17.85 31.88 25.72
CA GLY A 131 -18.72 32.51 26.72
C GLY A 131 -18.90 31.73 28.01
N SER A 132 -19.13 32.45 29.07
CA SER A 132 -19.20 31.99 30.45
C SER A 132 -20.28 30.93 30.70
N GLY A 133 -19.93 29.66 30.58
CA GLY A 133 -20.47 28.70 31.53
C GLY A 133 -21.50 27.68 31.12
N ARG A 134 -21.84 27.44 29.85
CA ARG A 134 -22.73 26.31 29.51
C ARG A 134 -22.29 25.59 28.22
N GLY A 135 -22.21 24.28 28.32
CA GLY A 135 -21.58 23.40 27.38
C GLY A 135 -22.16 23.35 25.97
N GLY A 136 -21.27 23.09 25.07
CA GLY A 136 -21.44 22.33 23.85
C GLY A 136 -22.42 22.80 22.80
N SER A 137 -22.02 23.72 21.92
CA SER A 137 -22.71 23.82 20.63
C SER A 137 -22.05 22.98 19.58
N ASN A 138 -22.86 22.46 18.66
CA ASN A 138 -22.40 21.75 17.49
C ASN A 138 -22.44 22.70 16.28
N GLY A 139 -21.29 23.26 15.90
CA GLY A 139 -21.18 24.07 14.70
C GLY A 139 -21.04 23.21 13.45
N THR A 140 -21.70 23.58 12.36
CA THR A 140 -21.60 22.88 11.09
C THR A 140 -21.23 23.82 9.96
N LEU A 141 -20.16 23.48 9.23
CA LEU A 141 -19.79 24.09 7.95
C LEU A 141 -20.06 23.08 6.83
N SER A 142 -20.93 23.46 5.89
CA SER A 142 -21.21 22.66 4.70
C SER A 142 -20.78 23.42 3.45
N VAL A 143 -19.94 22.81 2.62
CA VAL A 143 -19.50 23.36 1.33
C VAL A 143 -19.97 22.44 0.22
N GLY A 144 -20.83 22.99 -0.65
CA GLY A 144 -21.43 22.23 -1.76
C GLY A 144 -20.45 21.92 -2.89
N GLY A 145 -19.51 22.81 -3.15
CA GLY A 145 -18.41 22.63 -4.08
C GLY A 145 -17.09 22.25 -3.42
N ASN A 146 -16.01 22.91 -3.81
CA ASN A 146 -14.67 22.69 -3.29
C ASN A 146 -14.36 23.63 -2.11
N LEU A 147 -13.58 23.14 -1.17
CA LEU A 147 -12.96 23.94 -0.13
C LEU A 147 -11.46 24.05 -0.40
N ASN A 148 -10.98 25.27 -0.72
CA ASN A 148 -9.56 25.54 -0.97
C ASN A 148 -8.96 26.21 0.28
N VAL A 149 -7.95 25.60 0.88
CA VAL A 149 -7.20 26.09 2.03
C VAL A 149 -5.81 26.50 1.55
N ASN A 150 -5.65 27.76 1.17
CA ASN A 150 -4.35 28.33 0.77
C ASN A 150 -3.59 28.88 1.97
N GLY A 151 -4.31 29.42 2.96
CA GLY A 151 -3.82 29.79 4.28
C GLY A 151 -3.87 28.61 5.25
N SER A 152 -4.55 28.80 6.39
CA SER A 152 -4.68 27.73 7.39
C SER A 152 -6.13 27.57 7.82
N LEU A 153 -6.55 26.33 8.02
CA LEU A 153 -7.82 25.99 8.65
C LEU A 153 -7.54 25.09 9.85
N TYR A 154 -7.78 25.63 11.04
CA TYR A 154 -7.61 24.91 12.29
C TYR A 154 -8.94 24.70 12.99
N PHE A 155 -9.12 23.50 13.51
CA PHE A 155 -10.20 23.20 14.43
C PHE A 155 -9.76 23.52 15.85
N ALA A 156 -10.58 24.25 16.60
CA ALA A 156 -10.28 24.60 17.97
C ALA A 156 -11.49 24.35 18.89
N GLY A 157 -11.25 23.92 20.12
CA GLY A 157 -12.26 23.77 21.17
C GLY A 157 -11.99 24.71 22.33
N ASP A 158 -13.02 25.35 22.87
CA ASP A 158 -12.85 26.27 24.00
C ASP A 158 -12.92 25.57 25.38
N ARG A 159 -13.79 24.58 25.56
CA ARG A 159 -14.03 23.98 26.90
C ARG A 159 -14.19 22.47 26.98
N GLY A 160 -14.08 21.74 25.87
CA GLY A 160 -14.24 20.27 25.82
C GLY A 160 -15.68 19.79 25.68
N GLY A 161 -15.87 18.73 24.90
CA GLY A 161 -17.18 18.14 24.62
C GLY A 161 -17.92 18.74 23.43
N GLU A 162 -17.35 19.74 22.79
CA GLU A 162 -17.94 20.42 21.65
C GLU A 162 -17.58 19.70 20.35
N THR A 163 -18.57 19.51 19.49
CA THR A 163 -18.38 18.84 18.21
C THR A 163 -18.51 19.84 17.07
N GLY A 164 -17.48 19.91 16.22
CA GLY A 164 -17.55 20.64 14.98
C GLY A 164 -17.59 19.74 13.78
N SER A 165 -18.49 20.05 12.88
CA SER A 165 -18.66 19.28 11.65
C SER A 165 -18.29 20.14 10.43
N VAL A 166 -17.40 19.61 9.59
CA VAL A 166 -17.11 20.18 8.26
C VAL A 166 -17.38 19.12 7.21
N GLN A 167 -18.29 19.44 6.30
CA GLN A 167 -18.66 18.59 5.19
C GLN A 167 -18.34 19.29 3.87
N VAL A 168 -17.54 18.66 3.02
CA VAL A 168 -17.18 19.14 1.69
C VAL A 168 -17.66 18.13 0.66
N ASN A 169 -18.61 18.53 -0.18
CA ASN A 169 -19.14 17.62 -1.21
C ASN A 169 -18.19 17.45 -2.39
N GLY A 170 -17.30 18.41 -2.62
CA GLY A 170 -16.26 18.36 -3.65
C GLY A 170 -14.89 17.95 -3.13
N VAL A 171 -13.88 18.70 -3.57
CA VAL A 171 -12.48 18.53 -3.19
C VAL A 171 -12.14 19.46 -2.04
N LEU A 172 -11.59 18.91 -0.96
CA LEU A 172 -10.87 19.66 0.06
C LEU A 172 -9.41 19.74 -0.40
N LYS A 173 -9.01 20.93 -0.85
CA LYS A 173 -7.66 21.16 -1.35
C LYS A 173 -6.86 21.96 -0.35
N VAL A 174 -5.69 21.44 0.05
CA VAL A 174 -4.72 22.14 0.88
C VAL A 174 -3.56 22.59 0.00
N GLY A 175 -3.43 23.90 -0.20
CA GLY A 175 -2.37 24.49 -1.03
C GLY A 175 -0.99 24.32 -0.41
N GLN A 176 0.07 24.61 -1.17
CA GLN A 176 1.46 24.40 -0.76
C GLN A 176 1.82 25.11 0.55
N SER A 177 1.30 26.31 0.78
CA SER A 177 1.46 27.06 2.03
C SER A 177 0.35 26.80 3.04
N GLY A 178 -0.64 26.00 2.66
CA GLY A 178 -1.82 25.71 3.46
C GLY A 178 -1.55 24.74 4.59
N THR A 179 -2.35 24.90 5.66
CA THR A 179 -2.36 23.96 6.78
C THR A 179 -3.80 23.62 7.14
N LEU A 180 -4.07 22.33 7.33
CA LEU A 180 -5.32 21.81 7.84
C LEU A 180 -5.01 20.98 9.09
N GLY A 181 -5.65 21.29 10.22
CA GLY A 181 -5.37 20.55 11.43
C GLY A 181 -6.16 20.99 12.65
N ASP A 182 -5.75 20.49 13.80
CA ASP A 182 -6.24 20.96 15.08
C ASP A 182 -5.29 22.01 15.68
N SER A 183 -5.87 22.98 16.36
CA SER A 183 -5.13 24.04 17.03
C SER A 183 -5.21 23.86 18.55
N VAL A 184 -4.11 24.15 19.22
CA VAL A 184 -4.05 24.32 20.69
C VAL A 184 -4.60 25.65 21.15
N TYR A 185 -5.35 26.37 20.32
CA TYR A 185 -6.04 27.56 20.72
C TYR A 185 -7.27 27.18 21.56
N GLY A 186 -7.32 27.66 22.80
CA GLY A 186 -8.30 27.21 23.78
C GLY A 186 -7.73 26.14 24.74
N ASN A 187 -8.49 25.80 25.75
CA ASN A 187 -8.07 24.91 26.84
C ASN A 187 -8.49 23.44 26.63
N ALA A 188 -9.09 23.11 25.48
CA ALA A 188 -9.63 21.79 25.23
C ALA A 188 -9.33 21.30 23.80
N SER A 189 -9.11 20.00 23.69
CA SER A 189 -8.95 19.33 22.41
C SER A 189 -10.30 19.31 21.66
N PRO A 190 -10.35 19.73 20.39
CA PRO A 190 -11.57 19.74 19.62
C PRO A 190 -12.09 18.32 19.33
N ASN A 191 -13.41 18.17 19.32
CA ASN A 191 -14.06 16.97 18.78
C ASN A 191 -14.44 17.24 17.32
N ILE A 192 -13.74 16.58 16.38
CA ILE A 192 -13.77 16.89 14.96
C ILE A 192 -14.64 15.88 14.21
N SER A 193 -15.54 16.38 13.36
CA SER A 193 -16.18 15.59 12.32
C SER A 193 -15.88 16.23 10.97
N LEU A 194 -14.97 15.64 10.21
CA LEU A 194 -14.56 16.15 8.89
C LEU A 194 -14.83 15.11 7.81
N SER A 195 -15.50 15.52 6.75
CA SER A 195 -15.73 14.66 5.59
C SER A 195 -15.51 15.43 4.29
N ALA A 196 -14.89 14.77 3.31
CA ALA A 196 -14.79 15.24 1.93
C ALA A 196 -14.75 14.06 0.94
N ASN A 197 -15.23 14.30 -0.28
CA ASN A 197 -15.09 13.27 -1.32
C ASN A 197 -13.62 13.05 -1.69
N VAL A 198 -12.84 14.12 -1.76
CA VAL A 198 -11.40 14.05 -2.05
C VAL A 198 -10.68 15.02 -1.13
N LEU A 199 -9.59 14.56 -0.51
CA LEU A 199 -8.55 15.42 0.03
C LEU A 199 -7.38 15.43 -0.97
N ASP A 200 -7.03 16.61 -1.50
CA ASP A 200 -5.85 16.83 -2.35
C ASP A 200 -4.92 17.82 -1.65
N THR A 201 -3.79 17.35 -1.14
CA THR A 201 -2.89 18.18 -0.34
C THR A 201 -1.50 18.32 -0.95
N SER A 202 -1.04 19.56 -1.04
CA SER A 202 0.36 19.94 -1.27
C SER A 202 0.96 20.65 -0.04
N GLY A 203 0.14 20.98 0.95
CA GLY A 203 0.49 21.60 2.22
C GLY A 203 0.48 20.58 3.37
N ASN A 204 0.27 21.10 4.59
CA ASN A 204 0.32 20.27 5.79
C ASN A 204 -1.09 19.88 6.27
N VAL A 205 -1.25 18.61 6.62
CA VAL A 205 -2.44 18.07 7.26
C VAL A 205 -2.02 17.38 8.55
N ASP A 206 -2.52 17.85 9.70
CA ASP A 206 -2.06 17.37 10.99
C ASP A 206 -3.14 17.51 12.08
N PHE A 207 -3.69 16.38 12.54
CA PHE A 207 -4.68 16.29 13.61
C PHE A 207 -4.09 15.58 14.83
N LYS A 208 -3.37 16.32 15.69
CA LYS A 208 -2.58 15.74 16.81
C LYS A 208 -3.34 15.52 18.08
N THR A 209 -4.20 16.46 18.45
CA THR A 209 -4.74 16.57 19.81
C THR A 209 -6.25 16.41 19.89
N GLY A 210 -6.94 16.46 18.74
CA GLY A 210 -8.39 16.34 18.66
C GLY A 210 -8.91 14.93 18.95
N SER A 211 -10.21 14.84 19.09
CA SER A 211 -10.98 13.60 19.06
C SER A 211 -12.00 13.65 17.92
N GLY A 212 -12.62 12.55 17.59
CA GLY A 212 -13.66 12.52 16.57
C GLY A 212 -13.33 11.64 15.37
N THR A 213 -13.84 12.00 14.20
CA THR A 213 -13.69 11.18 12.98
C THR A 213 -13.36 12.05 11.76
N VAL A 214 -12.49 11.53 10.92
CA VAL A 214 -12.14 12.13 9.64
C VAL A 214 -12.37 11.11 8.53
N ASN A 215 -13.25 11.43 7.57
CA ASN A 215 -13.66 10.54 6.52
C ASN A 215 -13.41 11.16 5.15
N PHE A 216 -12.61 10.50 4.34
CA PHE A 216 -12.36 10.89 2.95
C PHE A 216 -12.76 9.79 1.98
N GLY A 217 -13.27 10.16 0.81
CA GLY A 217 -13.40 9.24 -0.29
C GLY A 217 -12.02 8.84 -0.80
N ARG A 218 -11.23 9.79 -1.26
CA ARG A 218 -9.88 9.63 -1.79
C ARG A 218 -8.93 10.63 -1.13
N VAL A 219 -7.70 10.22 -0.87
CA VAL A 219 -6.63 11.11 -0.38
C VAL A 219 -5.48 11.11 -1.38
N ILE A 220 -5.03 12.31 -1.76
CA ILE A 220 -3.90 12.52 -2.67
C ILE A 220 -2.91 13.43 -1.94
N VAL A 221 -1.73 12.91 -1.61
CA VAL A 221 -0.63 13.67 -1.01
C VAL A 221 0.39 13.99 -2.10
N ARG A 222 0.49 15.27 -2.47
CA ARG A 222 1.41 15.76 -3.51
C ARG A 222 2.63 16.46 -2.95
N GLY A 223 2.57 16.91 -1.70
CA GLY A 223 3.63 17.66 -1.02
C GLY A 223 3.30 17.85 0.45
N GLY A 224 4.14 18.61 1.16
CA GLY A 224 3.96 18.91 2.58
C GLY A 224 4.06 17.67 3.47
N SER A 225 3.34 17.70 4.58
CA SER A 225 3.29 16.61 5.56
C SER A 225 1.83 16.21 5.83
N TYR A 226 1.54 14.93 5.72
CA TYR A 226 0.25 14.37 6.10
C TYR A 226 0.46 13.48 7.34
N VAL A 227 -0.09 13.91 8.47
CA VAL A 227 0.05 13.21 9.75
C VAL A 227 -1.27 12.57 10.14
N GLU A 228 -1.27 11.26 10.27
CA GLU A 228 -2.39 10.50 10.81
C GLU A 228 -2.20 10.31 12.31
N SER A 229 -3.08 10.91 13.10
CA SER A 229 -3.08 10.76 14.55
C SER A 229 -3.86 9.52 14.99
N SER A 230 -3.38 8.88 16.06
CA SER A 230 -4.14 7.81 16.71
C SER A 230 -5.38 8.31 17.45
N ALA A 231 -5.43 9.61 17.82
CA ALA A 231 -6.53 10.21 18.52
C ALA A 231 -7.73 10.54 17.60
N VAL A 232 -7.46 10.79 16.31
CA VAL A 232 -8.49 11.07 15.30
C VAL A 232 -8.33 10.06 14.16
N PRO A 233 -8.98 8.89 14.25
CA PRO A 233 -8.87 7.87 13.22
C PRO A 233 -9.42 8.38 11.89
N MET A 234 -8.66 8.18 10.83
CA MET A 234 -9.07 8.51 9.47
C MET A 234 -9.57 7.28 8.74
N THR A 235 -10.65 7.46 8.01
CA THR A 235 -11.17 6.44 7.10
C THR A 235 -11.10 6.97 5.67
N ILE A 236 -10.51 6.19 4.78
CA ILE A 236 -10.41 6.50 3.36
C ILE A 236 -11.18 5.42 2.60
N SER A 237 -12.31 5.78 2.01
CA SER A 237 -13.23 4.76 1.46
C SER A 237 -12.85 4.26 0.06
N GLN A 238 -12.11 5.03 -0.74
CA GLN A 238 -11.70 4.65 -2.09
C GLN A 238 -10.22 4.30 -2.16
N GLY A 239 -9.33 5.20 -1.75
CA GLY A 239 -7.90 4.94 -1.79
C GLY A 239 -7.01 6.11 -1.45
N LEU A 240 -5.73 5.80 -1.24
CA LEU A 240 -4.67 6.74 -0.89
C LEU A 240 -3.59 6.77 -1.97
N GLU A 241 -3.19 7.97 -2.39
CA GLU A 241 -2.08 8.21 -3.32
C GLU A 241 -1.02 9.09 -2.66
N LEU A 242 0.16 8.54 -2.48
CA LEU A 242 1.33 9.25 -1.98
C LEU A 242 2.25 9.57 -3.18
N LEU A 243 2.03 10.73 -3.80
CA LEU A 243 2.72 11.18 -5.00
C LEU A 243 3.89 12.11 -4.70
N GLY A 244 3.91 12.70 -3.50
CA GLY A 244 4.96 13.59 -3.01
C GLY A 244 4.79 13.81 -1.51
N GLY A 245 5.68 14.62 -0.90
CA GLY A 245 5.63 14.94 0.52
C GLY A 245 5.93 13.78 1.46
N THR A 246 5.54 13.94 2.72
CA THR A 246 5.78 12.96 3.79
C THR A 246 4.47 12.50 4.42
N TYR A 247 4.30 11.19 4.49
CA TYR A 247 3.20 10.57 5.23
C TYR A 247 3.70 10.05 6.57
N VAL A 248 3.16 10.60 7.66
CA VAL A 248 3.46 10.16 9.02
C VAL A 248 2.35 9.23 9.47
N ASN A 249 2.63 7.94 9.45
CA ASN A 249 1.68 6.92 9.82
C ASN A 249 1.96 6.44 11.25
N LEU A 250 1.00 6.62 12.14
CA LEU A 250 1.04 6.13 13.52
C LEU A 250 0.24 4.83 13.71
N ASN A 251 -0.58 4.46 12.73
CA ASN A 251 -1.40 3.26 12.75
C ASN A 251 -1.06 2.34 11.57
N PRO A 252 -1.29 1.01 11.68
CA PRO A 252 -1.14 0.10 10.55
C PRO A 252 -2.06 0.48 9.38
N ILE A 253 -1.52 0.48 8.17
CA ILE A 253 -2.28 0.71 6.95
C ILE A 253 -2.87 -0.62 6.48
N VAL A 254 -4.20 -0.70 6.38
CA VAL A 254 -4.92 -1.88 5.90
C VAL A 254 -5.68 -1.51 4.62
N VAL A 255 -5.10 -1.81 3.46
CA VAL A 255 -5.71 -1.62 2.15
C VAL A 255 -6.81 -2.67 1.97
N GLY A 256 -8.00 -2.23 1.61
CA GLY A 256 -9.22 -3.04 1.63
C GLY A 256 -10.01 -2.94 2.93
N GLN A 257 -9.62 -2.05 3.85
CA GLN A 257 -10.32 -1.81 5.11
C GLN A 257 -10.31 -0.32 5.50
N ASN A 258 -9.26 0.19 6.18
CA ASN A 258 -9.17 1.62 6.56
C ASN A 258 -8.64 2.51 5.44
N VAL A 259 -7.93 1.94 4.48
CA VAL A 259 -7.49 2.60 3.25
C VAL A 259 -8.16 1.93 2.06
N GLY A 260 -9.45 2.16 1.85
CA GLY A 260 -10.24 1.75 0.70
C GLY A 260 -9.67 0.62 -0.19
N ASN A 261 -9.84 0.78 -1.48
CA ASN A 261 -9.49 -0.29 -2.43
C ASN A 261 -8.03 -0.25 -2.91
N TYR A 262 -7.33 0.88 -2.74
CA TYR A 262 -5.96 0.99 -3.24
C TYR A 262 -5.06 1.92 -2.43
N LEU A 263 -3.77 1.60 -2.49
CA LEU A 263 -2.66 2.45 -2.06
C LEU A 263 -1.67 2.57 -3.21
N VAL A 264 -1.45 3.81 -3.68
CA VAL A 264 -0.48 4.13 -4.74
C VAL A 264 0.68 4.93 -4.16
N LEU A 265 1.89 4.48 -4.40
CA LEU A 265 3.13 5.09 -3.96
C LEU A 265 3.92 5.54 -5.19
N GLY A 266 3.95 6.86 -5.45
CA GLY A 266 4.48 7.43 -6.68
C GLY A 266 5.73 8.31 -6.54
N GLY A 267 6.01 8.84 -5.34
CA GLY A 267 7.14 9.76 -5.17
C GLY A 267 7.30 10.35 -3.78
N GLY A 268 6.27 10.28 -2.93
CA GLY A 268 6.36 10.68 -1.53
C GLY A 268 7.13 9.67 -0.68
N GLN A 269 7.21 9.94 0.61
CA GLN A 269 7.91 9.07 1.56
C GLN A 269 7.09 8.85 2.83
N PHE A 270 7.32 7.73 3.50
CA PHE A 270 6.88 7.54 4.88
C PHE A 270 7.94 8.08 5.84
N SER A 271 7.50 8.66 6.95
CA SER A 271 8.43 9.11 8.02
C SER A 271 9.06 7.96 8.80
N ASN A 272 8.48 6.77 8.70
CA ASN A 272 8.90 5.53 9.35
C ASN A 272 8.79 4.36 8.37
N SER A 273 9.17 3.16 8.80
CA SER A 273 8.94 1.93 8.03
C SER A 273 7.60 1.30 8.43
N PRO A 274 6.50 1.56 7.72
CA PRO A 274 5.18 1.14 8.14
C PRO A 274 4.97 -0.37 8.06
N THR A 275 3.97 -0.83 8.81
CA THR A 275 3.34 -2.13 8.59
C THR A 275 2.14 -1.95 7.68
N ILE A 276 2.12 -2.69 6.56
CA ILE A 276 1.04 -2.63 5.57
C ILE A 276 0.40 -4.00 5.42
N THR A 277 -0.92 -4.03 5.43
CA THR A 277 -1.70 -5.22 5.10
C THR A 277 -2.56 -4.95 3.87
N VAL A 278 -2.54 -5.86 2.90
CA VAL A 278 -3.40 -5.82 1.71
C VAL A 278 -4.40 -6.95 1.80
N LYS A 279 -5.67 -6.61 2.00
CA LYS A 279 -6.77 -7.56 2.20
C LYS A 279 -7.69 -7.61 0.99
N ASN A 280 -8.38 -8.72 0.83
CA ASN A 280 -9.46 -8.89 -0.15
C ASN A 280 -9.04 -8.45 -1.57
N ASN A 281 -9.80 -7.53 -2.15
CA ASN A 281 -9.54 -6.97 -3.48
C ASN A 281 -8.66 -5.70 -3.44
N GLY A 282 -8.01 -5.42 -2.31
CA GLY A 282 -7.12 -4.28 -2.18
C GLY A 282 -5.92 -4.37 -3.12
N SER A 283 -5.40 -3.24 -3.54
CA SER A 283 -4.19 -3.16 -4.36
C SER A 283 -3.15 -2.23 -3.75
N LEU A 284 -1.91 -2.68 -3.75
CA LEU A 284 -0.73 -1.86 -3.46
C LEU A 284 0.08 -1.69 -4.74
N SER A 285 0.27 -0.46 -5.17
CA SER A 285 1.04 -0.14 -6.37
C SER A 285 2.18 0.83 -6.03
N VAL A 286 3.41 0.40 -6.25
CA VAL A 286 4.60 1.25 -6.20
C VAL A 286 4.94 1.62 -7.63
N THR A 287 4.60 2.84 -8.04
CA THR A 287 4.79 3.32 -9.41
C THR A 287 6.11 4.07 -9.61
N GLY A 288 6.74 4.48 -8.51
CA GLY A 288 8.03 5.17 -8.49
C GLY A 288 8.52 5.34 -7.06
N GLY A 289 9.62 6.07 -6.88
CA GLY A 289 10.20 6.33 -5.56
C GLY A 289 10.88 5.12 -4.92
N SER A 290 11.25 5.29 -3.64
CA SER A 290 11.92 4.26 -2.84
C SER A 290 11.23 4.14 -1.48
N TYR A 291 10.77 2.94 -1.16
CA TYR A 291 9.98 2.67 0.04
C TYR A 291 10.57 1.50 0.83
N SER A 292 10.47 1.62 2.16
CA SER A 292 10.89 0.57 3.08
C SER A 292 9.75 0.26 4.04
N PHE A 293 9.36 -1.02 4.12
CA PHE A 293 8.34 -1.50 5.05
C PHE A 293 8.95 -2.46 6.07
N SER A 294 8.53 -2.32 7.33
CA SER A 294 8.88 -3.29 8.37
C SER A 294 8.19 -4.63 8.10
N THR A 295 6.91 -4.57 7.74
CA THR A 295 6.11 -5.76 7.44
C THR A 295 5.12 -5.45 6.32
N LEU A 296 5.02 -6.36 5.37
CA LEU A 296 3.97 -6.39 4.36
C LEU A 296 3.25 -7.73 4.43
N THR A 297 1.98 -7.69 4.77
CA THR A 297 1.11 -8.87 4.75
C THR A 297 0.13 -8.74 3.59
N LYS A 298 0.13 -9.72 2.71
CA LYS A 298 -0.77 -9.78 1.56
C LYS A 298 -1.63 -11.04 1.69
N GLU A 299 -2.89 -10.84 2.09
CA GLU A 299 -3.85 -11.94 2.28
C GLU A 299 -4.46 -12.37 0.95
N ASN A 300 -5.14 -11.45 0.32
CA ASN A 300 -5.70 -11.59 -1.03
C ASN A 300 -5.55 -10.31 -1.78
N GLY A 301 -5.42 -10.03 -2.88
CA GLY A 301 -5.27 -8.73 -3.51
C GLY A 301 -3.99 -8.69 -4.34
N THR A 302 -3.61 -7.51 -4.78
CA THR A 302 -2.51 -7.35 -5.72
C THR A 302 -1.39 -6.49 -5.15
N LEU A 303 -0.15 -6.86 -5.49
CA LEU A 303 1.03 -6.02 -5.32
C LEU A 303 1.67 -5.79 -6.69
N THR A 304 1.88 -4.53 -7.05
CA THR A 304 2.65 -4.16 -8.25
C THR A 304 3.79 -3.26 -7.83
N ASN A 305 5.02 -3.61 -8.19
CA ASN A 305 6.20 -2.79 -7.93
C ASN A 305 6.92 -2.45 -9.24
N ALA A 306 6.92 -1.16 -9.60
CA ALA A 306 7.71 -0.59 -10.68
C ALA A 306 8.81 0.35 -10.17
N GLY A 307 8.79 0.72 -8.87
CA GLY A 307 9.80 1.53 -8.19
C GLY A 307 10.82 0.68 -7.42
N THR A 308 11.27 1.19 -6.29
CA THR A 308 12.13 0.48 -5.36
C THR A 308 11.37 0.19 -4.07
N LEU A 309 11.22 -1.08 -3.73
CA LEU A 309 10.54 -1.54 -2.53
C LEU A 309 11.41 -2.50 -1.73
N SER A 310 11.65 -2.19 -0.47
CA SER A 310 12.31 -3.06 0.49
C SER A 310 11.33 -3.48 1.59
N VAL A 311 11.23 -4.77 1.87
CA VAL A 311 10.33 -5.32 2.89
C VAL A 311 11.13 -6.21 3.82
N SER A 312 11.18 -5.88 5.12
CA SER A 312 11.91 -6.71 6.08
C SER A 312 11.21 -8.05 6.34
N ASN A 313 9.88 -8.05 6.44
CA ASN A 313 9.08 -9.27 6.62
C ASN A 313 7.90 -9.26 5.63
N PHE A 314 7.91 -10.17 4.67
CA PHE A 314 6.86 -10.30 3.66
C PHE A 314 6.09 -11.61 3.80
N ASN A 315 4.79 -11.52 4.05
CA ASN A 315 3.90 -12.66 4.14
C ASN A 315 2.82 -12.56 3.06
N GLN A 316 2.89 -13.44 2.07
CA GLN A 316 1.91 -13.55 1.02
C GLN A 316 1.14 -14.87 1.18
N SER A 317 -0.11 -14.80 1.63
CA SER A 317 -0.95 -15.99 1.79
C SER A 317 -1.57 -16.43 0.47
N ASN A 318 -1.94 -15.48 -0.40
CA ASN A 318 -2.59 -15.76 -1.68
C ASN A 318 -2.47 -14.55 -2.63
N GLY A 319 -3.13 -14.63 -3.81
CA GLY A 319 -3.19 -13.56 -4.81
C GLY A 319 -1.88 -13.38 -5.58
N THR A 320 -1.77 -12.28 -6.31
CA THR A 320 -0.66 -12.03 -7.23
C THR A 320 0.23 -10.87 -6.77
N ALA A 321 1.51 -11.01 -7.02
CA ALA A 321 2.49 -9.94 -6.92
C ALA A 321 3.27 -9.85 -8.24
N SER A 322 3.59 -8.63 -8.68
CA SER A 322 4.42 -8.39 -9.85
C SER A 322 5.51 -7.38 -9.53
N ASN A 323 6.73 -7.65 -9.98
CA ASN A 323 7.87 -6.77 -9.84
C ASN A 323 8.52 -6.49 -11.19
N SER A 324 8.47 -5.25 -11.63
CA SER A 324 9.22 -4.73 -12.79
C SER A 324 10.34 -3.78 -12.39
N GLY A 325 10.35 -3.31 -11.13
CA GLY A 325 11.38 -2.46 -10.54
C GLY A 325 12.36 -3.26 -9.69
N ASN A 326 12.75 -2.70 -8.55
CA ASN A 326 13.62 -3.32 -7.58
C ASN A 326 12.83 -3.75 -6.35
N LEU A 327 12.77 -5.04 -6.06
CA LEU A 327 12.13 -5.60 -4.87
C LEU A 327 13.16 -6.33 -4.02
N THR A 328 13.31 -5.89 -2.77
CA THR A 328 14.16 -6.57 -1.78
C THR A 328 13.29 -7.17 -0.70
N LEU A 329 13.44 -8.46 -0.46
CA LEU A 329 12.75 -9.19 0.60
C LEU A 329 13.76 -9.68 1.63
N GLY A 330 13.51 -9.33 2.90
CA GLY A 330 14.19 -9.92 4.04
C GLY A 330 13.65 -11.33 4.30
N ASN A 331 12.94 -11.53 5.39
CA ASN A 331 12.23 -12.78 5.61
C ASN A 331 10.93 -12.80 4.81
N ALA A 332 10.63 -13.90 4.12
CA ALA A 332 9.41 -13.98 3.32
C ALA A 332 8.80 -15.37 3.26
N ASN A 333 7.47 -15.41 3.29
CA ASN A 333 6.67 -16.59 3.01
C ASN A 333 5.76 -16.28 1.80
N LEU A 334 6.00 -16.94 0.68
CA LEU A 334 5.33 -16.72 -0.59
C LEU A 334 4.45 -17.93 -0.93
N TYR A 335 3.15 -17.86 -0.59
CA TYR A 335 2.18 -18.89 -0.92
C TYR A 335 1.37 -18.57 -2.19
N GLY A 336 1.31 -17.29 -2.58
CA GLY A 336 0.69 -16.84 -3.81
C GLY A 336 1.67 -16.78 -4.98
N SER A 337 1.26 -16.12 -6.07
CA SER A 337 2.11 -15.95 -7.25
C SER A 337 2.95 -14.69 -7.15
N LEU A 338 4.24 -14.78 -7.48
CA LEU A 338 5.14 -13.64 -7.65
C LEU A 338 5.81 -13.72 -9.03
N ALA A 339 5.55 -12.74 -9.88
CA ALA A 339 6.20 -12.59 -11.18
C ALA A 339 7.25 -11.48 -11.11
N ASN A 340 8.50 -11.79 -11.45
CA ASN A 340 9.60 -10.84 -11.48
C ASN A 340 10.13 -10.65 -12.91
N THR A 341 10.04 -9.44 -13.43
CA THR A 341 10.67 -9.01 -14.68
C THR A 341 11.81 -8.00 -14.44
N GLY A 342 11.86 -7.41 -13.25
CA GLY A 342 12.90 -6.50 -12.79
C GLY A 342 13.98 -7.20 -11.97
N THR A 343 14.37 -6.60 -10.86
CA THR A 343 15.32 -7.19 -9.90
C THR A 343 14.60 -7.61 -8.62
N LEU A 344 14.71 -8.87 -8.25
CA LEU A 344 14.27 -9.43 -6.98
C LEU A 344 15.50 -9.83 -6.16
N SER A 345 15.62 -9.32 -4.94
CA SER A 345 16.71 -9.64 -4.02
C SER A 345 16.17 -10.31 -2.76
N LEU A 346 16.65 -11.50 -2.46
CA LEU A 346 16.32 -12.27 -1.26
C LEU A 346 17.49 -12.17 -0.29
N THR A 347 17.28 -11.57 0.89
CA THR A 347 18.38 -11.26 1.82
C THR A 347 18.29 -11.96 3.16
N GLY A 348 17.13 -12.54 3.50
CA GLY A 348 16.89 -13.28 4.73
C GLY A 348 16.42 -14.71 4.47
N ASN A 349 15.57 -15.23 5.34
CA ASN A 349 14.97 -16.56 5.17
C ASN A 349 13.70 -16.46 4.33
N VAL A 350 13.72 -17.03 3.14
CA VAL A 350 12.61 -16.99 2.18
C VAL A 350 12.13 -18.40 1.88
N THR A 351 10.82 -18.62 2.00
CA THR A 351 10.16 -19.86 1.60
C THR A 351 9.13 -19.55 0.52
N THR A 352 9.27 -20.19 -0.63
CA THR A 352 8.30 -20.13 -1.71
C THR A 352 7.52 -21.44 -1.79
N ARG A 353 6.19 -21.34 -1.74
CA ARG A 353 5.26 -22.47 -1.88
C ARG A 353 4.25 -22.25 -3.00
N GLY A 354 4.13 -21.01 -3.45
CA GLY A 354 3.33 -20.62 -4.59
C GLY A 354 4.14 -20.65 -5.89
N ASN A 355 3.68 -19.88 -6.87
CA ASN A 355 4.33 -19.81 -8.17
C ASN A 355 5.27 -18.59 -8.23
N LEU A 356 6.57 -18.81 -8.10
CA LEU A 356 7.59 -17.81 -8.35
C LEU A 356 8.12 -17.94 -9.79
N THR A 357 7.94 -16.88 -10.59
CA THR A 357 8.52 -16.79 -11.94
C THR A 357 9.44 -15.59 -12.04
N SER A 358 10.62 -15.74 -12.64
CA SER A 358 11.56 -14.64 -12.81
C SER A 358 12.20 -14.70 -14.20
N THR A 359 11.80 -13.76 -15.06
CA THR A 359 12.48 -13.53 -16.35
C THR A 359 13.51 -12.40 -16.23
N GLY A 360 13.49 -11.64 -15.15
CA GLY A 360 14.49 -10.64 -14.80
C GLY A 360 15.64 -11.21 -14.00
N THR A 361 16.18 -10.42 -13.08
CA THR A 361 17.28 -10.81 -12.19
C THR A 361 16.74 -11.22 -10.82
N LEU A 362 17.15 -12.39 -10.32
CA LEU A 362 16.93 -12.85 -8.98
C LEU A 362 18.27 -13.01 -8.27
N ASN A 363 18.48 -12.23 -7.20
CA ASN A 363 19.69 -12.28 -6.38
C ASN A 363 19.35 -12.93 -5.03
N ASN A 364 19.90 -14.10 -4.74
CA ASN A 364 19.80 -14.72 -3.44
C ASN A 364 21.08 -14.51 -2.64
N ARG A 365 20.96 -13.82 -1.51
CA ARG A 365 22.03 -13.62 -0.52
C ARG A 365 21.72 -14.24 0.83
N GLY A 366 20.47 -14.66 1.02
CA GLY A 366 19.96 -15.29 2.23
C GLY A 366 19.80 -16.80 2.08
N ASN A 367 18.83 -17.35 2.80
CA ASN A 367 18.44 -18.75 2.74
C ASN A 367 17.09 -18.85 2.01
N TRP A 368 17.09 -19.39 0.82
CA TRP A 368 15.89 -19.58 0.03
C TRP A 368 15.52 -21.06 -0.09
N THR A 369 14.31 -21.40 0.30
CA THR A 369 13.70 -22.72 0.09
C THR A 369 12.57 -22.60 -0.93
N GLU A 370 12.73 -23.26 -2.07
CA GLU A 370 11.71 -23.39 -3.10
C GLU A 370 11.08 -24.77 -3.00
N THR A 371 9.78 -24.82 -2.75
CA THR A 371 9.08 -26.09 -2.54
C THR A 371 8.40 -26.61 -3.80
N ALA A 372 8.22 -25.79 -4.83
CA ALA A 372 7.76 -26.21 -6.13
C ALA A 372 8.94 -26.56 -7.06
N HIS A 373 8.66 -27.09 -8.23
CA HIS A 373 9.65 -27.19 -9.32
C HIS A 373 9.91 -25.78 -9.86
N TYR A 374 11.19 -25.37 -9.97
CA TYR A 374 11.55 -24.00 -10.34
C TYR A 374 12.18 -23.93 -11.74
N ALA A 375 11.57 -23.14 -12.63
CA ALA A 375 12.14 -22.86 -13.94
C ALA A 375 12.97 -21.56 -13.90
N ILE A 376 14.29 -21.69 -14.07
CA ILE A 376 15.20 -20.55 -14.19
C ILE A 376 15.06 -20.00 -15.61
N SER A 377 14.32 -18.89 -15.78
CA SER A 377 14.06 -18.26 -17.08
C SER A 377 14.77 -16.91 -17.27
N GLY A 378 15.29 -16.32 -16.21
CA GLY A 378 16.13 -15.13 -16.19
C GLY A 378 17.49 -15.42 -15.59
N SER A 379 18.10 -14.41 -14.93
CA SER A 379 19.38 -14.56 -14.23
C SER A 379 19.14 -14.86 -12.75
N LEU A 380 19.60 -16.01 -12.27
CA LEU A 380 19.68 -16.34 -10.85
C LEU A 380 21.13 -16.21 -10.38
N ASN A 381 21.38 -15.26 -9.49
CA ASN A 381 22.66 -15.04 -8.83
C ASN A 381 22.53 -15.52 -7.37
N ASN A 382 23.22 -16.59 -7.02
CA ASN A 382 23.17 -17.14 -5.66
C ASN A 382 24.52 -16.97 -4.96
N SER A 383 24.56 -16.17 -3.93
CA SER A 383 25.71 -16.06 -3.00
C SER A 383 25.37 -16.54 -1.59
N GLY A 384 24.12 -16.86 -1.33
CA GLY A 384 23.61 -17.44 -0.09
C GLY A 384 23.40 -18.95 -0.22
N SER A 385 22.31 -19.44 0.33
CA SER A 385 21.89 -20.84 0.24
C SER A 385 20.55 -20.93 -0.49
N VAL A 386 20.44 -21.82 -1.47
CA VAL A 386 19.17 -22.15 -2.11
C VAL A 386 18.92 -23.66 -2.04
N ASN A 387 17.68 -24.03 -1.68
CA ASN A 387 17.23 -25.41 -1.65
C ASN A 387 15.99 -25.57 -2.55
N PHE A 388 16.18 -26.20 -3.71
CA PHE A 388 15.11 -26.59 -4.63
C PHE A 388 14.57 -27.97 -4.25
N GLN A 389 13.53 -28.02 -3.43
CA GLN A 389 13.01 -29.30 -2.90
C GLN A 389 12.46 -30.23 -3.99
N ASN A 390 11.84 -29.69 -5.03
CA ASN A 390 11.30 -30.45 -6.15
C ASN A 390 12.08 -30.25 -7.46
N GLY A 391 13.36 -29.86 -7.34
CA GLY A 391 14.24 -29.66 -8.48
C GLY A 391 14.07 -28.33 -9.19
N PHE A 392 14.90 -28.14 -10.21
CA PHE A 392 14.84 -26.97 -11.08
C PHE A 392 15.22 -27.34 -12.51
N GLU A 393 14.85 -26.46 -13.43
CA GLU A 393 15.25 -26.58 -14.84
C GLU A 393 15.70 -25.21 -15.37
N PHE A 394 16.41 -25.22 -16.50
CA PHE A 394 16.73 -24.00 -17.24
C PHE A 394 15.76 -23.83 -18.41
N ALA A 395 15.01 -22.75 -18.42
CA ALA A 395 14.33 -22.30 -19.63
C ALA A 395 15.34 -21.69 -20.63
N ALA A 396 14.89 -21.38 -21.84
CA ALA A 396 15.75 -21.01 -22.97
C ALA A 396 16.77 -19.87 -22.68
N ASN A 397 16.42 -18.92 -21.81
CA ASN A 397 17.25 -17.77 -21.45
C ASN A 397 17.76 -17.82 -19.99
N GLY A 398 17.54 -18.93 -19.31
CA GLY A 398 17.92 -19.08 -17.91
C GLY A 398 19.43 -19.11 -17.71
N ARG A 399 19.91 -18.41 -16.68
CA ARG A 399 21.31 -18.39 -16.27
C ARG A 399 21.40 -18.54 -14.77
N LEU A 400 22.37 -19.33 -14.32
CA LEU A 400 22.67 -19.52 -12.89
C LEU A 400 24.14 -19.16 -12.65
N ASN A 401 24.36 -18.18 -11.77
CA ASN A 401 25.66 -17.85 -11.22
C ASN A 401 25.59 -18.14 -9.71
N SER A 402 26.31 -19.16 -9.24
CA SER A 402 26.29 -19.52 -7.84
C SER A 402 27.70 -19.58 -7.27
N SER A 403 27.95 -18.74 -6.27
CA SER A 403 29.11 -18.84 -5.38
C SER A 403 28.72 -19.35 -3.99
N GLY A 404 27.43 -19.50 -3.74
CA GLY A 404 26.87 -20.03 -2.51
C GLY A 404 26.48 -21.51 -2.63
N THR A 405 25.68 -21.96 -1.65
CA THR A 405 25.20 -23.34 -1.61
C THR A 405 23.96 -23.52 -2.46
N LEU A 406 23.95 -24.58 -3.26
CA LEU A 406 22.76 -25.00 -4.02
C LEU A 406 22.45 -26.44 -3.65
N GLN A 407 21.24 -26.68 -3.17
CA GLN A 407 20.73 -28.00 -2.80
C GLN A 407 19.51 -28.35 -3.66
N THR A 408 19.37 -29.59 -4.03
CA THR A 408 18.19 -30.09 -4.73
C THR A 408 18.00 -31.57 -4.45
N ASN A 409 16.74 -32.00 -4.31
CA ASN A 409 16.37 -33.40 -4.14
C ASN A 409 16.23 -34.11 -5.48
N ASN A 410 16.20 -33.37 -6.59
CA ASN A 410 16.08 -33.87 -7.93
C ASN A 410 17.19 -33.32 -8.82
N ALA A 411 18.22 -34.13 -9.08
CA ALA A 411 19.37 -33.76 -9.91
C ALA A 411 19.16 -34.04 -11.42
N ALA A 412 18.00 -34.57 -11.81
CA ALA A 412 17.74 -35.04 -13.16
C ALA A 412 18.11 -34.04 -14.25
N ASN A 413 17.75 -32.79 -14.06
CA ASN A 413 17.93 -31.72 -15.05
C ASN A 413 19.27 -30.97 -14.91
N ILE A 414 20.05 -31.20 -13.86
CA ILE A 414 21.31 -30.49 -13.65
C ILE A 414 22.29 -30.79 -14.78
N PHE A 415 22.46 -32.07 -15.12
CA PHE A 415 23.45 -32.50 -16.12
C PHE A 415 23.08 -32.05 -17.53
N ASP A 416 21.83 -32.20 -17.93
CA ASP A 416 21.36 -31.77 -19.25
C ASP A 416 21.35 -30.25 -19.38
N SER A 417 21.06 -29.54 -18.29
CA SER A 417 20.99 -28.08 -18.24
C SER A 417 22.37 -27.43 -18.20
N LEU A 418 23.33 -28.01 -17.49
CA LEU A 418 24.72 -27.54 -17.47
C LEU A 418 25.39 -27.66 -18.83
N GLY A 419 25.14 -28.78 -19.54
CA GLY A 419 25.66 -29.00 -20.90
C GLY A 419 25.16 -27.99 -21.91
N ARG A 420 23.92 -27.52 -21.78
CA ARG A 420 23.31 -26.54 -22.69
C ARG A 420 23.77 -25.09 -22.43
N GLN A 421 24.10 -24.75 -21.21
CA GLN A 421 24.40 -23.36 -20.83
C GLN A 421 25.88 -22.98 -20.82
N GLY A 422 26.77 -23.96 -20.78
CA GLY A 422 28.24 -23.78 -20.98
C GLY A 422 29.01 -22.86 -20.04
N GLN A 423 28.40 -22.26 -19.03
CA GLN A 423 29.00 -21.14 -18.29
C GLN A 423 28.72 -21.09 -16.79
N THR A 424 28.12 -22.09 -16.18
CA THR A 424 27.75 -21.96 -14.78
C THR A 424 28.78 -22.61 -13.87
N ALA A 425 29.52 -21.78 -13.12
CA ALA A 425 30.38 -22.26 -12.03
C ALA A 425 29.49 -22.74 -10.87
N LEU A 426 29.20 -24.01 -10.80
CA LEU A 426 28.57 -24.63 -9.63
C LEU A 426 29.68 -24.98 -8.63
N SER A 427 30.11 -24.00 -7.81
CA SER A 427 31.15 -24.21 -6.82
C SER A 427 30.72 -25.14 -5.67
N THR A 428 29.38 -25.19 -5.41
CA THR A 428 28.81 -26.02 -4.34
C THR A 428 27.42 -26.50 -4.71
N VAL A 429 27.28 -27.69 -5.25
CA VAL A 429 25.99 -28.37 -5.38
C VAL A 429 25.97 -29.53 -4.40
N SER A 430 25.03 -29.52 -3.45
CA SER A 430 24.82 -30.62 -2.50
C SER A 430 23.48 -31.29 -2.82
N LEU A 431 23.48 -32.59 -3.06
CA LEU A 431 22.29 -33.39 -3.21
C LEU A 431 21.99 -34.14 -1.93
N GLN A 432 20.74 -34.12 -1.47
CA GLN A 432 20.31 -34.85 -0.27
C GLN A 432 20.01 -36.33 -0.52
N ALA A 433 20.03 -36.79 -1.78
CA ALA A 433 19.69 -38.15 -2.16
C ALA A 433 20.65 -38.74 -3.18
N ALA A 434 20.58 -40.06 -3.39
CA ALA A 434 21.20 -40.76 -4.51
C ALA A 434 20.77 -40.13 -5.84
N LEU A 435 21.60 -40.28 -6.89
CA LEU A 435 21.29 -39.77 -8.23
C LEU A 435 19.87 -40.17 -8.67
N PRO A 436 19.02 -39.19 -9.10
CA PRO A 436 17.69 -39.50 -9.63
C PRO A 436 17.76 -40.39 -10.87
N GLU A 437 16.71 -41.14 -11.16
CA GLU A 437 16.68 -42.10 -12.27
C GLU A 437 16.95 -41.45 -13.64
N GLU A 438 16.51 -40.22 -13.87
CA GLU A 438 16.76 -39.48 -15.11
C GLU A 438 18.22 -39.05 -15.25
N ALA A 439 18.87 -38.66 -14.14
CA ALA A 439 20.31 -38.40 -14.14
C ALA A 439 21.11 -39.67 -14.35
N LYS A 440 20.68 -40.78 -13.73
CA LYS A 440 21.25 -42.08 -13.97
C LYS A 440 21.13 -42.48 -15.44
N THR A 441 19.97 -42.23 -16.07
CA THR A 441 19.75 -42.51 -17.50
C THR A 441 20.71 -41.72 -18.37
N SER A 442 20.80 -40.40 -18.19
CA SER A 442 21.72 -39.55 -18.97
C SER A 442 23.19 -39.93 -18.82
N LEU A 443 23.60 -40.29 -17.60
CA LEU A 443 24.95 -40.77 -17.33
C LEU A 443 25.17 -42.19 -17.89
N THR A 444 24.20 -43.08 -17.81
CA THR A 444 24.25 -44.42 -18.37
C THR A 444 24.47 -44.38 -19.88
N ASP A 445 23.72 -43.54 -20.59
CA ASP A 445 23.84 -43.34 -22.02
C ASP A 445 25.22 -42.79 -22.40
N LEU A 446 25.74 -41.84 -21.63
CA LEU A 446 27.09 -41.33 -21.82
C LEU A 446 28.13 -42.42 -21.58
N PHE A 447 28.03 -43.17 -20.48
CA PHE A 447 29.04 -44.16 -20.11
C PHE A 447 29.03 -45.39 -21.06
N ARG A 448 27.86 -45.84 -21.51
CA ARG A 448 27.75 -46.96 -22.49
C ARG A 448 28.48 -46.71 -23.80
N HIS A 449 28.72 -45.44 -24.12
CA HIS A 449 29.48 -45.11 -25.33
C HIS A 449 30.99 -45.42 -25.21
N TYR A 450 31.51 -45.43 -23.98
CA TYR A 450 32.95 -45.58 -23.71
C TYR A 450 33.32 -46.88 -22.99
N VAL A 451 32.36 -47.53 -22.33
CA VAL A 451 32.57 -48.78 -21.60
C VAL A 451 31.44 -49.78 -21.85
N PRO A 452 31.69 -51.11 -21.64
CA PRO A 452 30.63 -52.10 -21.74
C PRO A 452 29.42 -51.79 -20.85
N GLY A 453 28.21 -52.12 -21.29
CA GLY A 453 26.97 -51.78 -20.59
C GLY A 453 26.89 -52.24 -19.13
N THR A 454 27.51 -53.38 -18.81
CA THR A 454 27.61 -53.89 -17.43
C THR A 454 28.49 -52.98 -16.56
N VAL A 455 29.58 -52.45 -17.13
CA VAL A 455 30.47 -51.51 -16.45
C VAL A 455 29.79 -50.16 -16.33
N ALA A 456 29.11 -49.67 -17.36
CA ALA A 456 28.35 -48.44 -17.30
C ALA A 456 27.29 -48.49 -16.20
N GLN A 457 26.57 -49.60 -16.04
CA GLN A 457 25.60 -49.76 -14.96
C GLN A 457 26.28 -49.73 -13.58
N SER A 458 27.40 -50.44 -13.45
CA SER A 458 28.18 -50.46 -12.20
C SER A 458 28.69 -49.06 -11.84
N LEU A 459 29.10 -48.24 -12.83
CA LEU A 459 29.49 -46.84 -12.60
C LEU A 459 28.33 -46.01 -12.01
N ILE A 460 27.13 -46.21 -12.52
CA ILE A 460 25.95 -45.50 -12.06
C ILE A 460 25.54 -45.93 -10.65
N ASP A 461 25.57 -47.23 -10.38
CA ASP A 461 25.20 -47.78 -9.06
C ASP A 461 26.15 -47.30 -7.94
N HIS A 462 27.37 -46.92 -8.30
CA HIS A 462 28.39 -46.43 -7.39
C HIS A 462 28.65 -44.91 -7.49
N ALA A 463 27.84 -44.20 -8.26
CA ALA A 463 27.97 -42.76 -8.44
C ALA A 463 27.20 -41.97 -7.37
N THR A 464 27.85 -40.99 -6.84
CA THR A 464 27.25 -39.99 -5.96
C THR A 464 27.54 -38.60 -6.49
N PHE A 465 26.69 -37.65 -6.17
CA PHE A 465 26.91 -36.24 -6.53
C PHE A 465 27.13 -35.42 -5.27
N THR A 466 28.29 -34.78 -5.16
CA THR A 466 28.67 -34.00 -4.00
C THR A 466 29.58 -32.84 -4.41
N GLY A 467 29.28 -31.61 -3.97
CA GLY A 467 30.13 -30.44 -4.19
C GLY A 467 30.39 -30.10 -5.67
N GLY A 468 29.38 -30.29 -6.57
CA GLY A 468 29.54 -30.01 -7.99
C GLY A 468 30.29 -31.11 -8.76
N LYS A 469 30.52 -32.28 -8.14
CA LYS A 469 31.24 -33.39 -8.71
C LYS A 469 30.40 -34.65 -8.70
N VAL A 470 30.50 -35.44 -9.77
CA VAL A 470 30.07 -36.84 -9.78
C VAL A 470 31.26 -37.68 -9.30
N ILE A 471 31.10 -38.34 -8.17
CA ILE A 471 32.13 -39.19 -7.59
C ILE A 471 31.69 -40.65 -7.75
N VAL A 472 32.48 -41.43 -8.44
CA VAL A 472 32.27 -42.88 -8.61
C VAL A 472 33.29 -43.62 -7.77
N THR A 473 32.81 -44.49 -6.88
CA THR A 473 33.69 -45.26 -5.98
C THR A 473 33.64 -46.75 -6.28
N GLY A 474 34.75 -47.42 -6.10
CA GLY A 474 34.80 -48.89 -6.09
C GLY A 474 34.61 -49.62 -7.42
N VAL A 475 34.73 -48.92 -8.56
CA VAL A 475 34.61 -49.52 -9.89
C VAL A 475 35.99 -49.60 -10.54
N ASN A 476 36.27 -50.74 -11.14
CA ASN A 476 37.53 -51.01 -11.82
C ASN A 476 37.51 -50.51 -13.26
N LEU A 477 38.33 -49.54 -13.59
CA LEU A 477 38.50 -48.97 -14.92
C LEU A 477 39.98 -48.95 -15.30
N THR A 478 40.28 -49.13 -16.60
CA THR A 478 41.60 -48.79 -17.10
C THR A 478 41.81 -47.28 -17.09
N THR A 479 43.05 -46.83 -17.07
CA THR A 479 43.39 -45.39 -17.12
C THR A 479 42.74 -44.72 -18.35
N THR A 480 42.80 -45.39 -19.52
CA THR A 480 42.21 -44.89 -20.76
C THR A 480 40.69 -44.73 -20.62
N GLN A 481 39.99 -45.76 -20.14
CA GLN A 481 38.54 -45.67 -19.91
C GLN A 481 38.15 -44.55 -18.98
N ARG A 482 38.91 -44.34 -17.89
CA ARG A 482 38.69 -43.26 -16.96
C ARG A 482 38.87 -41.91 -17.63
N ASP A 483 39.96 -41.71 -18.36
CA ASP A 483 40.29 -40.43 -19.00
C ASP A 483 39.29 -40.12 -20.12
N ASP A 484 38.91 -41.12 -20.92
CA ASP A 484 37.86 -40.96 -21.94
C ASP A 484 36.53 -40.57 -21.33
N LEU A 485 36.12 -41.19 -20.22
CA LEU A 485 34.89 -40.86 -19.51
C LEU A 485 34.93 -39.44 -18.91
N VAL A 486 36.07 -39.03 -18.34
CA VAL A 486 36.24 -37.67 -17.82
C VAL A 486 36.16 -36.63 -18.94
N GLN A 487 36.81 -36.90 -20.09
CA GLN A 487 36.75 -35.99 -21.23
C GLN A 487 35.34 -35.93 -21.84
N ALA A 488 34.68 -37.08 -22.01
CA ALA A 488 33.31 -37.12 -22.49
C ALA A 488 32.31 -36.41 -21.56
N PHE A 489 32.50 -36.59 -20.27
CA PHE A 489 31.71 -35.90 -19.26
C PHE A 489 31.90 -34.37 -19.35
N LYS A 490 33.16 -33.92 -19.45
CA LYS A 490 33.46 -32.48 -19.64
C LYS A 490 32.89 -31.93 -20.94
N ALA A 491 32.95 -32.69 -22.03
CA ALA A 491 32.41 -32.29 -23.32
C ALA A 491 30.89 -32.14 -23.28
N LYS A 492 30.19 -33.03 -22.55
CA LYS A 492 28.72 -33.02 -22.45
C LYS A 492 28.21 -31.99 -21.43
N PHE A 493 28.86 -31.88 -20.26
CA PHE A 493 28.36 -31.11 -19.13
C PHE A 493 29.19 -29.87 -18.78
N GLY A 494 30.23 -29.56 -19.56
CA GLY A 494 31.08 -28.40 -19.36
C GLY A 494 32.21 -28.60 -18.33
N SER A 495 33.17 -27.71 -18.32
CA SER A 495 34.38 -27.80 -17.48
C SER A 495 34.17 -27.51 -15.99
N GLN A 496 33.01 -27.04 -15.63
CA GLN A 496 32.71 -26.65 -14.25
C GLN A 496 32.21 -27.79 -13.36
N THR A 497 31.72 -28.85 -13.98
CA THR A 497 31.36 -30.11 -13.28
C THR A 497 32.44 -31.15 -13.51
N ALA A 498 32.91 -31.78 -12.45
CA ALA A 498 33.95 -32.79 -12.52
C ALA A 498 33.37 -34.19 -12.36
N LEU A 499 33.90 -35.13 -13.12
CA LEU A 499 33.75 -36.56 -12.87
C LEU A 499 35.04 -37.06 -12.19
N GLU A 500 34.91 -37.55 -10.97
CA GLU A 500 36.02 -38.09 -10.20
C GLU A 500 35.80 -39.57 -9.91
N PHE A 501 36.87 -40.35 -10.01
CA PHE A 501 36.89 -41.75 -9.64
C PHE A 501 37.70 -41.92 -8.37
N GLN A 502 37.13 -42.53 -7.33
CA GLN A 502 37.77 -42.79 -6.06
C GLN A 502 37.76 -44.32 -5.80
N GLY A 503 38.87 -44.84 -5.32
CA GLY A 503 39.01 -46.25 -4.98
C GLY A 503 39.99 -46.98 -5.89
N THR A 504 40.17 -48.28 -5.65
CA THR A 504 41.16 -49.12 -6.30
C THR A 504 40.96 -49.21 -7.79
N ILE A 505 41.93 -48.78 -8.57
CA ILE A 505 42.07 -49.15 -9.98
C ILE A 505 42.56 -50.61 -9.97
N ALA A 506 41.64 -51.55 -10.06
CA ALA A 506 42.02 -52.94 -10.15
C ALA A 506 42.16 -53.31 -11.63
N GLY A 507 43.22 -53.99 -11.96
CA GLY A 507 43.45 -54.52 -13.29
C GLY A 507 44.51 -53.74 -14.08
N VAL A 508 45.61 -53.46 -13.46
CA VAL A 508 46.86 -53.15 -14.18
C VAL A 508 47.29 -54.42 -14.87
N SER A 509 47.14 -54.51 -16.21
CA SER A 509 47.72 -55.59 -16.97
C SER A 509 49.24 -55.53 -16.81
N HIS A 510 49.93 -56.63 -17.12
CA HIS A 510 51.38 -56.71 -16.99
C HIS A 510 52.10 -55.62 -17.80
N ASP A 511 51.50 -55.09 -18.85
CA ASP A 511 52.02 -53.98 -19.66
C ASP A 511 51.85 -52.61 -18.99
N ASP A 512 50.87 -52.45 -18.09
CA ASP A 512 50.65 -51.24 -17.33
C ASP A 512 51.61 -51.07 -16.13
N LYS A 513 52.32 -52.15 -15.73
CA LYS A 513 53.37 -52.05 -14.68
C LYS A 513 54.55 -51.19 -15.11
N LEU A 514 54.81 -51.08 -16.39
CA LEU A 514 55.82 -50.17 -16.93
C LEU A 514 55.37 -48.68 -16.89
N ASN A 515 54.07 -48.41 -16.86
CA ASN A 515 53.52 -47.08 -16.71
C ASN A 515 53.34 -46.68 -15.25
N THR A 516 53.35 -47.60 -14.29
CA THR A 516 53.30 -47.30 -12.85
C THR A 516 54.53 -46.51 -12.39
N GLN A 517 55.65 -46.67 -13.08
CA GLN A 517 56.85 -45.84 -12.84
C GLN A 517 56.63 -44.40 -13.27
N LYS A 518 55.94 -44.15 -14.36
CA LYS A 518 55.53 -42.80 -14.81
C LYS A 518 54.45 -42.19 -13.96
N VAL A 519 53.56 -42.99 -13.37
CA VAL A 519 52.52 -42.48 -12.45
C VAL A 519 53.14 -42.10 -11.11
N ASN A 520 54.19 -42.79 -10.64
CA ASN A 520 54.93 -42.39 -9.43
C ASN A 520 55.86 -41.17 -9.65
N GLU A 521 56.14 -40.80 -10.90
CA GLU A 521 56.86 -39.56 -11.22
C GLU A 521 55.90 -38.34 -11.36
N LEU A 522 54.58 -38.58 -11.32
CA LEU A 522 53.52 -37.56 -11.42
C LEU A 522 52.84 -37.24 -10.06
N TYR A 523 53.29 -37.90 -8.96
CA TYR A 523 52.83 -37.62 -7.61
C TYR A 523 53.96 -37.07 -6.76
#